data_24af3ff64e851745e322115de6b9209c
#
_entry.id   24af3ff64e851745e322115de6b9209c
#
_cell.length_a   1.000
_cell.length_b   1.000
_cell.length_c   1.000
_cell.angle_alpha   90.00
_cell.angle_beta   90.00
_cell.angle_gamma   90.00
#
_symmetry.space_group_name_H-M   'P 1'
#
loop_
_entity.id
_entity.type
_entity.pdbx_description
1 polymer ?
#
loop_
_entity_poly.entity_id
_entity_poly.type
_entity_poly.pdbx_seq_one_letter_code
_entity_poly.pdbx_strand_id
1 'polypeptide(L)'
;MFFSKIPNTAPKEASVLIAQDSPLLAKLSFKYFVPTIQLKTLPPSLAYHADLQIHYLGGGIFLSCPEAYEYYCEKLLPLGAEVIKGIAPVGSNHPDDVAYNIVRIGGNAYHNTKYTEKAAKEYFAREGISLTHVNQGYSKCLTAVTGENSLITSDAGIYNAACQSGAHALLIEQGGITLDGFSYGFLGGASCLLPENKFFITGSLKNHPSRHKILDFLEKQELEPVEAVQNTPVDIGSLIIA
;
A
#
# COMPACT_ATOMS: atom_id res chain seq x y z
N MET A 1 18.69 -4.53 12.29
CA MET A 1 18.15 -3.73 11.17
C MET A 1 16.68 -3.62 11.41
N PHE A 2 16.15 -2.39 11.53
CA PHE A 2 14.76 -2.14 11.95
C PHE A 2 13.74 -2.29 10.80
N PHE A 3 14.21 -2.38 9.56
CA PHE A 3 13.34 -2.34 8.37
C PHE A 3 13.29 -3.70 7.67
N SER A 4 12.11 -4.07 7.17
CA SER A 4 11.94 -5.26 6.33
C SER A 4 12.72 -5.13 5.03
N LYS A 5 13.33 -6.23 4.55
CA LYS A 5 14.04 -6.23 3.27
C LYS A 5 13.09 -6.13 2.08
N ILE A 6 11.92 -6.72 2.22
CA ILE A 6 10.89 -6.77 1.18
C ILE A 6 9.65 -6.04 1.70
N PRO A 7 9.14 -5.04 0.96
CA PRO A 7 7.92 -4.35 1.34
C PRO A 7 6.73 -5.29 1.46
N ASN A 8 5.83 -4.97 2.39
CA ASN A 8 4.58 -5.67 2.62
C ASN A 8 4.73 -7.18 2.93
N THR A 9 5.91 -7.62 3.36
CA THR A 9 6.05 -8.93 3.98
C THR A 9 5.57 -8.85 5.41
N ALA A 10 5.12 -9.98 5.99
CA ALA A 10 4.85 -10.04 7.43
C ALA A 10 6.18 -9.86 8.18
N PRO A 11 6.49 -8.66 8.69
CA PRO A 11 7.72 -8.49 9.44
C PRO A 11 7.57 -9.26 10.76
N LYS A 12 8.64 -9.92 11.21
CA LYS A 12 8.63 -10.55 12.53
C LYS A 12 8.38 -9.53 13.64
N GLU A 13 8.83 -8.29 13.41
CA GLU A 13 8.59 -7.13 14.26
C GLU A 13 8.35 -5.93 13.34
N ALA A 14 7.11 -5.43 13.28
CA ALA A 14 6.82 -4.17 12.59
C ALA A 14 7.35 -3.03 13.44
N SER A 15 8.26 -2.23 12.88
CA SER A 15 8.89 -1.14 13.62
C SER A 15 8.34 0.24 13.25
N VAL A 16 7.94 0.44 12.00
CA VAL A 16 7.46 1.73 11.49
C VAL A 16 6.14 1.54 10.76
N LEU A 17 5.16 2.35 11.11
CA LEU A 17 3.91 2.53 10.36
C LEU A 17 3.88 3.95 9.79
N ILE A 18 3.70 4.06 8.48
CA ILE A 18 3.38 5.33 7.80
C ILE A 18 1.95 5.25 7.28
N ALA A 19 1.09 6.10 7.76
CA ALA A 19 -0.32 6.15 7.37
C ALA A 19 -0.94 7.51 7.70
N GLN A 20 -2.13 7.77 7.17
CA GLN A 20 -2.98 8.86 7.65
C GLN A 20 -3.25 8.66 9.15
N ASP A 21 -3.15 9.74 9.95
CA ASP A 21 -3.55 9.70 11.35
C ASP A 21 -5.07 9.47 11.44
N SER A 22 -5.44 8.38 12.09
CA SER A 22 -6.83 7.93 12.15
C SER A 22 -7.12 7.14 13.43
N PRO A 23 -8.27 7.37 14.08
CA PRO A 23 -8.73 6.55 15.20
C PRO A 23 -8.87 5.05 14.86
N LEU A 24 -9.03 4.72 13.59
CA LEU A 24 -9.09 3.33 13.11
C LEU A 24 -7.79 2.55 13.39
N LEU A 25 -6.67 3.24 13.59
CA LEU A 25 -5.37 2.66 13.87
C LEU A 25 -5.13 2.40 15.37
N ALA A 26 -6.08 2.73 16.24
CA ALA A 26 -5.91 2.64 17.70
C ALA A 26 -5.61 1.23 18.23
N LYS A 27 -5.96 0.19 17.47
CA LYS A 27 -5.65 -1.21 17.81
C LYS A 27 -4.24 -1.65 17.39
N LEU A 28 -3.53 -0.81 16.61
CA LEU A 28 -2.21 -1.14 16.11
C LEU A 28 -1.14 -0.66 17.09
N SER A 29 -0.13 -1.48 17.27
CA SER A 29 1.04 -1.14 18.09
C SER A 29 2.29 -1.20 17.23
N PHE A 30 2.94 -0.04 17.06
CA PHE A 30 4.20 0.10 16.34
C PHE A 30 5.20 0.84 17.22
N LYS A 31 6.47 0.57 17.01
CA LYS A 31 7.53 1.30 17.72
C LYS A 31 7.56 2.77 17.32
N TYR A 32 7.31 3.03 16.03
CA TYR A 32 7.26 4.38 15.47
C TYR A 32 6.05 4.52 14.57
N PHE A 33 5.29 5.58 14.77
CA PHE A 33 4.23 6.03 13.88
C PHE A 33 4.65 7.33 13.20
N VAL A 34 4.60 7.36 11.89
CA VAL A 34 4.89 8.54 11.07
C VAL A 34 3.60 8.91 10.35
N PRO A 35 2.85 9.90 10.85
CA PRO A 35 1.65 10.36 10.16
C PRO A 35 2.01 10.98 8.82
N THR A 36 1.13 10.82 7.83
CA THR A 36 1.27 11.51 6.54
C THR A 36 0.95 13.00 6.67
N ILE A 37 1.47 13.81 5.75
CA ILE A 37 1.15 15.24 5.69
C ILE A 37 0.06 15.51 4.65
N GLN A 38 -0.58 16.66 4.75
CA GLN A 38 -1.54 17.11 3.77
C GLN A 38 -0.86 17.56 2.48
N LEU A 39 -1.12 16.89 1.36
CA LEU A 39 -0.77 17.39 0.03
C LEU A 39 -1.91 18.30 -0.47
N LYS A 40 -1.66 19.60 -0.51
CA LYS A 40 -2.66 20.62 -0.86
C LYS A 40 -3.13 20.56 -2.33
N THR A 41 -2.40 19.88 -3.17
CA THR A 41 -2.74 19.64 -4.58
C THR A 41 -3.85 18.62 -4.76
N LEU A 42 -3.98 17.69 -3.81
CA LEU A 42 -4.97 16.62 -3.85
C LEU A 42 -6.34 17.06 -3.29
N PRO A 43 -7.44 16.39 -3.73
CA PRO A 43 -8.74 16.52 -3.06
C PRO A 43 -8.63 16.17 -1.57
N PRO A 44 -9.46 16.78 -0.69
CA PRO A 44 -9.39 16.55 0.76
C PRO A 44 -9.40 15.07 1.17
N SER A 45 -10.17 14.24 0.49
CA SER A 45 -10.27 12.79 0.75
C SER A 45 -9.01 11.99 0.41
N LEU A 46 -8.14 12.51 -0.46
CA LEU A 46 -6.88 11.87 -0.87
C LEU A 46 -5.64 12.58 -0.29
N ALA A 47 -5.82 13.76 0.31
CA ALA A 47 -4.72 14.63 0.68
C ALA A 47 -3.71 14.03 1.67
N TYR A 48 -4.13 13.04 2.45
CA TYR A 48 -3.31 12.34 3.44
C TYR A 48 -2.97 10.89 3.04
N HIS A 49 -3.31 10.46 1.84
CA HIS A 49 -3.02 9.09 1.39
C HIS A 49 -1.51 8.83 1.32
N ALA A 50 -1.04 7.85 2.09
CA ALA A 50 0.39 7.52 2.18
C ALA A 50 0.96 7.05 0.83
N ASP A 51 0.21 6.22 0.12
CA ASP A 51 0.62 5.62 -1.15
C ASP A 51 0.66 6.60 -2.34
N LEU A 52 0.18 7.83 -2.16
CA LEU A 52 0.37 8.93 -3.11
C LEU A 52 1.59 9.79 -2.77
N GLN A 53 2.12 9.70 -1.54
CA GLN A 53 3.20 10.54 -1.04
C GLN A 53 4.55 9.82 -1.00
N ILE A 54 4.52 8.53 -0.65
CA ILE A 54 5.73 7.76 -0.35
C ILE A 54 5.56 6.29 -0.74
N HIS A 55 6.62 5.70 -1.27
CA HIS A 55 6.70 4.28 -1.57
C HIS A 55 7.86 3.65 -0.81
N TYR A 56 7.62 2.55 -0.11
CA TYR A 56 8.67 1.78 0.54
C TYR A 56 9.31 0.81 -0.46
N LEU A 57 10.60 1.03 -0.74
CA LEU A 57 11.35 0.21 -1.68
C LEU A 57 11.94 -1.06 -1.04
N GLY A 58 11.95 -1.15 0.29
CA GLY A 58 12.55 -2.24 1.07
C GLY A 58 13.92 -1.90 1.62
N GLY A 59 14.37 -2.66 2.62
CA GLY A 59 15.71 -2.49 3.22
C GLY A 59 15.95 -1.14 3.92
N GLY A 60 14.88 -0.45 4.32
CA GLY A 60 14.97 0.89 4.91
C GLY A 60 15.04 2.02 3.89
N ILE A 61 14.79 1.75 2.61
CA ILE A 61 14.82 2.76 1.55
C ILE A 61 13.40 3.17 1.20
N PHE A 62 13.14 4.46 1.23
CA PHE A 62 11.85 5.07 0.90
C PHE A 62 12.00 6.02 -0.28
N LEU A 63 11.01 6.09 -1.12
CA LEU A 63 10.90 7.03 -2.23
C LEU A 63 9.75 7.98 -1.97
N SER A 64 10.04 9.25 -1.76
CA SER A 64 9.05 10.28 -1.42
C SER A 64 8.80 11.23 -2.59
N CYS A 65 7.56 11.69 -2.74
CA CYS A 65 7.25 12.81 -3.62
C CYS A 65 8.01 14.08 -3.18
N PRO A 66 8.29 15.02 -4.12
CA PRO A 66 9.03 16.25 -3.80
C PRO A 66 8.40 17.07 -2.68
N GLU A 67 7.06 17.12 -2.62
CA GLU A 67 6.28 17.91 -1.68
C GLU A 67 6.40 17.44 -0.23
N ALA A 68 6.61 16.13 -0.02
CA ALA A 68 6.72 15.52 1.31
C ALA A 68 8.16 15.13 1.68
N TYR A 69 9.13 15.34 0.79
CA TYR A 69 10.50 14.85 0.95
C TYR A 69 11.18 15.31 2.24
N GLU A 70 11.19 16.61 2.50
CA GLU A 70 11.86 17.18 3.69
C GLU A 70 11.22 16.64 4.98
N TYR A 71 9.89 16.51 4.98
CA TYR A 71 9.16 15.94 6.12
C TYR A 71 9.57 14.48 6.38
N TYR A 72 9.61 13.64 5.34
CA TYR A 72 10.00 12.26 5.53
C TYR A 72 11.49 12.09 5.85
N CYS A 73 12.36 12.96 5.37
CA CYS A 73 13.75 13.03 5.81
C CYS A 73 13.84 13.29 7.33
N GLU A 74 13.12 14.31 7.83
CA GLU A 74 13.10 14.63 9.26
C GLU A 74 12.65 13.43 10.11
N LYS A 75 11.64 12.67 9.66
CA LYS A 75 11.05 11.56 10.43
C LYS A 75 11.80 10.24 10.30
N LEU A 76 12.35 9.93 9.14
CA LEU A 76 12.86 8.59 8.83
C LEU A 76 14.40 8.48 8.93
N LEU A 77 15.17 9.54 8.61
CA LEU A 77 16.63 9.50 8.74
C LEU A 77 17.12 9.19 10.17
N PRO A 78 16.50 9.75 11.25
CA PRO A 78 16.89 9.39 12.61
C PRO A 78 16.65 7.91 12.97
N LEU A 79 15.79 7.21 12.21
CA LEU A 79 15.52 5.79 12.37
C LEU A 79 16.50 4.90 11.58
N GLY A 80 17.45 5.50 10.86
CA GLY A 80 18.43 4.80 10.02
C GLY A 80 17.91 4.43 8.63
N ALA A 81 16.82 5.07 8.17
CA ALA A 81 16.33 4.93 6.81
C ALA A 81 17.11 5.78 5.82
N GLU A 82 16.97 5.46 4.53
CA GLU A 82 17.32 6.31 3.40
C GLU A 82 16.04 6.83 2.76
N VAL A 83 15.99 8.12 2.40
CA VAL A 83 14.86 8.71 1.69
C VAL A 83 15.33 9.26 0.36
N ILE A 84 14.86 8.68 -0.73
CA ILE A 84 15.11 9.14 -2.10
C ILE A 84 14.05 10.17 -2.47
N LYS A 85 14.50 11.32 -3.00
CA LYS A 85 13.59 12.33 -3.52
C LYS A 85 13.16 11.97 -4.94
N GLY A 86 11.87 11.77 -5.13
CA GLY A 86 11.28 11.63 -6.47
C GLY A 86 11.28 12.95 -7.22
N ILE A 87 11.11 12.89 -8.53
CA ILE A 87 11.06 14.08 -9.41
C ILE A 87 9.62 14.37 -9.89
N ALA A 88 8.74 13.37 -9.87
CA ALA A 88 7.35 13.57 -10.24
C ALA A 88 6.60 14.29 -9.11
N PRO A 89 6.06 15.51 -9.33
CA PRO A 89 5.17 16.14 -8.38
C PRO A 89 3.83 15.40 -8.33
N VAL A 90 3.13 15.51 -7.20
CA VAL A 90 1.78 14.96 -7.06
C VAL A 90 0.76 15.98 -7.55
N GLY A 91 0.14 15.69 -8.69
CA GLY A 91 -0.91 16.51 -9.27
C GLY A 91 -2.27 16.33 -8.59
N SER A 92 -3.27 17.08 -9.06
CA SER A 92 -4.62 17.07 -8.48
C SER A 92 -5.51 15.93 -8.98
N ASN A 93 -5.16 15.30 -10.08
CA ASN A 93 -5.99 14.33 -10.77
C ASN A 93 -5.15 13.24 -11.45
N HIS A 94 -5.77 12.09 -11.69
CA HIS A 94 -5.20 11.04 -12.53
C HIS A 94 -4.86 11.59 -13.95
N PRO A 95 -3.68 11.32 -14.50
CA PRO A 95 -2.68 10.37 -14.00
C PRO A 95 -1.52 11.02 -13.19
N ASP A 96 -1.60 12.30 -12.88
CA ASP A 96 -0.49 13.05 -12.31
C ASP A 96 -0.29 12.81 -10.80
N ASP A 97 -1.20 12.06 -10.17
CA ASP A 97 -1.18 11.75 -8.74
C ASP A 97 -0.71 10.32 -8.41
N VAL A 98 -0.46 9.45 -9.42
CA VAL A 98 -0.24 8.02 -9.19
C VAL A 98 1.21 7.57 -9.13
N ALA A 99 2.18 8.46 -9.35
CA ALA A 99 3.58 8.09 -9.60
C ALA A 99 4.21 7.19 -8.51
N TYR A 100 3.76 7.30 -7.27
CA TYR A 100 4.24 6.56 -6.09
C TYR A 100 3.34 5.39 -5.69
N ASN A 101 2.14 5.27 -6.30
CA ASN A 101 1.13 4.27 -5.97
C ASN A 101 1.44 2.89 -6.58
N ILE A 102 2.63 2.40 -6.32
CA ILE A 102 3.16 1.16 -6.90
C ILE A 102 2.90 0.00 -5.95
N VAL A 103 2.34 -1.11 -6.42
CA VAL A 103 2.31 -2.33 -5.62
C VAL A 103 3.54 -3.19 -5.91
N ARG A 104 4.19 -3.67 -4.84
CA ARG A 104 5.29 -4.62 -4.90
C ARG A 104 5.01 -5.82 -4.01
N ILE A 105 5.23 -7.02 -4.57
CA ILE A 105 5.26 -8.29 -3.84
C ILE A 105 6.56 -9.02 -4.21
N GLY A 106 7.34 -9.41 -3.21
CA GLY A 106 8.63 -10.07 -3.46
C GLY A 106 9.49 -9.37 -4.50
N GLY A 107 9.87 -10.11 -5.54
CA GLY A 107 10.64 -9.64 -6.68
C GLY A 107 9.83 -9.03 -7.83
N ASN A 108 8.52 -8.83 -7.66
CA ASN A 108 7.63 -8.30 -8.69
C ASN A 108 6.97 -6.99 -8.26
N ALA A 109 6.86 -6.05 -9.19
CA ALA A 109 6.10 -4.80 -9.03
C ALA A 109 5.14 -4.63 -10.19
N TYR A 110 3.95 -4.08 -9.93
CA TYR A 110 2.90 -3.85 -10.94
C TYR A 110 2.46 -2.39 -10.88
N HIS A 111 2.51 -1.71 -12.01
CA HIS A 111 2.08 -0.33 -12.12
C HIS A 111 1.92 0.10 -13.58
N ASN A 112 1.25 1.21 -13.83
CA ASN A 112 1.29 1.82 -15.15
C ASN A 112 2.66 2.45 -15.39
N THR A 113 3.48 1.76 -16.18
CA THR A 113 4.89 2.14 -16.38
C THR A 113 5.09 3.50 -17.07
N LYS A 114 4.03 4.09 -17.66
CA LYS A 114 4.10 5.46 -18.19
C LYS A 114 4.20 6.50 -17.08
N TYR A 115 3.54 6.24 -15.95
CA TYR A 115 3.39 7.18 -14.84
C TYR A 115 4.25 6.81 -13.62
N THR A 116 4.89 5.63 -13.61
CA THR A 116 5.79 5.21 -12.52
C THR A 116 6.94 6.18 -12.35
N GLU A 117 7.19 6.63 -11.12
CA GLU A 117 8.32 7.50 -10.78
C GLU A 117 9.65 6.93 -11.31
N LYS A 118 10.48 7.80 -11.89
CA LYS A 118 11.72 7.40 -12.54
C LYS A 118 12.69 6.71 -11.56
N ALA A 119 12.84 7.25 -10.35
CA ALA A 119 13.73 6.68 -9.34
C ALA A 119 13.28 5.27 -8.92
N ALA A 120 11.95 4.98 -8.91
CA ALA A 120 11.45 3.63 -8.66
C ALA A 120 11.86 2.66 -9.79
N LYS A 121 11.73 3.07 -11.05
CA LYS A 121 12.16 2.24 -12.21
C LYS A 121 13.65 1.92 -12.17
N GLU A 122 14.49 2.93 -11.86
CA GLU A 122 15.93 2.78 -11.75
C GLU A 122 16.31 1.85 -10.59
N TYR A 123 15.65 2.00 -9.45
CA TYR A 123 15.82 1.12 -8.30
C TYR A 123 15.45 -0.33 -8.65
N PHE A 124 14.28 -0.55 -9.23
CA PHE A 124 13.82 -1.89 -9.60
C PHE A 124 14.76 -2.57 -10.60
N ALA A 125 15.23 -1.83 -11.62
CA ALA A 125 16.18 -2.36 -12.58
C ALA A 125 17.52 -2.75 -11.92
N ARG A 126 18.03 -1.94 -11.01
CA ARG A 126 19.28 -2.21 -10.28
C ARG A 126 19.16 -3.42 -9.36
N GLU A 127 18.04 -3.56 -8.67
CA GLU A 127 17.81 -4.64 -7.70
C GLU A 127 17.23 -5.93 -8.34
N GLY A 128 17.08 -5.97 -9.68
CA GLY A 128 16.53 -7.12 -10.38
C GLY A 128 15.04 -7.38 -10.10
N ILE A 129 14.29 -6.33 -9.72
CA ILE A 129 12.85 -6.40 -9.48
C ILE A 129 12.12 -6.24 -10.81
N SER A 130 11.26 -7.18 -11.13
CA SER A 130 10.47 -7.16 -12.37
C SER A 130 9.32 -6.17 -12.28
N LEU A 131 9.39 -5.06 -13.01
CA LEU A 131 8.29 -4.09 -13.12
C LEU A 131 7.40 -4.44 -14.31
N THR A 132 6.24 -5.01 -14.03
CA THR A 132 5.25 -5.39 -15.03
C THR A 132 4.26 -4.25 -15.28
N HIS A 133 4.06 -3.92 -16.56
CA HIS A 133 3.07 -2.92 -16.96
C HIS A 133 1.64 -3.45 -16.78
N VAL A 134 0.80 -2.64 -16.12
CA VAL A 134 -0.64 -2.81 -16.06
C VAL A 134 -1.31 -1.46 -16.38
N ASN A 135 -2.53 -1.48 -16.92
CA ASN A 135 -3.27 -0.25 -17.23
C ASN A 135 -3.92 0.36 -15.97
N GLN A 136 -3.19 0.34 -14.85
CA GLN A 136 -3.66 0.82 -13.56
C GLN A 136 -2.60 1.67 -12.88
N GLY A 137 -2.97 2.92 -12.52
CA GLY A 137 -2.12 3.85 -11.78
C GLY A 137 -2.22 3.72 -10.26
N TYR A 138 -3.41 3.44 -9.74
CA TYR A 138 -3.63 3.23 -8.29
C TYR A 138 -3.38 1.77 -7.87
N SER A 139 -2.24 1.21 -8.29
CA SER A 139 -1.97 -0.22 -8.11
C SER A 139 -1.88 -0.64 -6.65
N LYS A 140 -1.31 0.22 -5.78
CA LYS A 140 -1.17 -0.08 -4.35
C LYS A 140 -2.52 0.01 -3.62
N CYS A 141 -3.31 1.06 -3.89
CA CYS A 141 -4.65 1.19 -3.30
C CYS A 141 -5.55 0.00 -3.66
N LEU A 142 -5.52 -0.44 -4.93
CA LEU A 142 -6.32 -1.54 -5.44
C LEU A 142 -5.87 -2.92 -4.93
N THR A 143 -4.66 -3.02 -4.37
CA THR A 143 -4.06 -4.31 -4.05
C THR A 143 -3.73 -4.43 -2.57
N ALA A 144 -4.41 -5.34 -1.90
CA ALA A 144 -4.05 -5.80 -0.57
C ALA A 144 -2.99 -6.90 -0.67
N VAL A 145 -1.78 -6.62 -0.15
CA VAL A 145 -0.69 -7.59 -0.13
C VAL A 145 -0.87 -8.51 1.07
N THR A 146 -0.90 -9.82 0.82
CA THR A 146 -1.14 -10.86 1.83
C THR A 146 0.10 -11.72 2.09
N GLY A 147 1.21 -11.44 1.43
CA GLY A 147 2.47 -12.16 1.62
C GLY A 147 3.50 -11.82 0.56
N GLU A 148 4.68 -12.44 0.64
CA GLU A 148 5.76 -12.22 -0.33
C GLU A 148 5.39 -12.57 -1.76
N ASN A 149 4.44 -13.49 -1.95
CA ASN A 149 4.00 -13.96 -3.26
C ASN A 149 2.49 -14.10 -3.33
N SER A 150 1.74 -13.29 -2.57
CA SER A 150 0.28 -13.37 -2.57
C SER A 150 -0.38 -12.00 -2.43
N LEU A 151 -1.54 -11.82 -3.09
CA LEU A 151 -2.29 -10.57 -3.10
C LEU A 151 -3.79 -10.78 -3.34
N ILE A 152 -4.57 -9.78 -2.94
CA ILE A 152 -6.00 -9.65 -3.27
C ILE A 152 -6.18 -8.34 -4.02
N THR A 153 -6.86 -8.34 -5.15
CA THR A 153 -7.11 -7.14 -5.94
C THR A 153 -8.50 -7.15 -6.59
N SER A 154 -9.06 -5.98 -6.82
CA SER A 154 -10.27 -5.82 -7.65
C SER A 154 -9.97 -5.44 -9.10
N ASP A 155 -8.68 -5.34 -9.48
CA ASP A 155 -8.26 -5.03 -10.85
C ASP A 155 -7.86 -6.30 -11.60
N ALA A 156 -8.56 -6.60 -12.71
CA ALA A 156 -8.30 -7.79 -13.51
C ALA A 156 -6.92 -7.77 -14.21
N GLY A 157 -6.41 -6.58 -14.53
CA GLY A 157 -5.07 -6.44 -15.14
C GLY A 157 -3.97 -6.80 -14.16
N ILE A 158 -4.05 -6.30 -12.93
CA ILE A 158 -3.11 -6.65 -11.83
C ILE A 158 -3.22 -8.15 -11.52
N TYR A 159 -4.45 -8.67 -11.38
CA TYR A 159 -4.69 -10.10 -11.13
C TYR A 159 -4.01 -10.98 -12.17
N ASN A 160 -4.25 -10.71 -13.45
CA ASN A 160 -3.68 -11.50 -14.54
C ASN A 160 -2.14 -11.41 -14.57
N ALA A 161 -1.58 -10.21 -14.38
CA ALA A 161 -0.14 -10.01 -14.34
C ALA A 161 0.50 -10.74 -13.15
N ALA A 162 -0.14 -10.72 -11.98
CA ALA A 162 0.31 -11.44 -10.79
C ALA A 162 0.29 -12.97 -11.00
N CYS A 163 -0.80 -13.52 -11.55
CA CYS A 163 -0.89 -14.94 -11.88
C CYS A 163 0.20 -15.36 -12.89
N GLN A 164 0.46 -14.55 -13.92
CA GLN A 164 1.51 -14.82 -14.92
C GLN A 164 2.91 -14.83 -14.32
N SER A 165 3.16 -14.03 -13.27
CA SER A 165 4.43 -14.04 -12.53
C SER A 165 4.51 -15.12 -11.45
N GLY A 166 3.51 -16.00 -11.35
CA GLY A 166 3.48 -17.12 -10.40
C GLY A 166 3.00 -16.72 -8.99
N ALA A 167 2.39 -15.57 -8.82
CA ALA A 167 1.84 -15.16 -7.53
C ALA A 167 0.48 -15.83 -7.26
N HIS A 168 0.20 -16.06 -5.98
CA HIS A 168 -1.13 -16.44 -5.51
C HIS A 168 -2.01 -15.19 -5.47
N ALA A 169 -2.93 -15.04 -6.39
CA ALA A 169 -3.78 -13.87 -6.49
C ALA A 169 -5.26 -14.22 -6.33
N LEU A 170 -6.02 -13.35 -5.68
CA LEU A 170 -7.48 -13.40 -5.62
C LEU A 170 -8.07 -12.18 -6.30
N LEU A 171 -8.95 -12.39 -7.28
CA LEU A 171 -9.77 -11.34 -7.87
C LEU A 171 -11.09 -11.22 -7.12
N ILE A 172 -11.37 -10.02 -6.62
CA ILE A 172 -12.59 -9.69 -5.88
C ILE A 172 -13.46 -8.68 -6.63
N GLU A 173 -14.71 -8.59 -6.23
CA GLU A 173 -15.62 -7.56 -6.72
C GLU A 173 -15.29 -6.20 -6.09
N GLN A 174 -15.59 -5.11 -6.81
CA GLN A 174 -15.48 -3.76 -6.29
C GLN A 174 -16.64 -3.45 -5.35
N GLY A 175 -16.43 -2.52 -4.41
CA GLY A 175 -17.43 -2.08 -3.44
C GLY A 175 -17.18 -2.62 -2.03
N GLY A 176 -18.07 -2.26 -1.09
CA GLY A 176 -17.96 -2.67 0.31
C GLY A 176 -16.83 -1.98 1.10
N ILE A 177 -16.18 -0.98 0.50
CA ILE A 177 -15.16 -0.13 1.14
C ILE A 177 -15.51 1.32 0.81
N THR A 178 -15.45 2.21 1.78
CA THR A 178 -15.80 3.62 1.59
C THR A 178 -14.56 4.48 1.37
N LEU A 179 -14.72 5.50 0.53
CA LEU A 179 -13.78 6.60 0.35
C LEU A 179 -14.62 7.86 0.13
N ASP A 180 -14.43 8.87 0.96
CA ASP A 180 -15.21 10.09 0.91
C ASP A 180 -15.07 10.79 -0.46
N GLY A 181 -16.20 11.24 -1.02
CA GLY A 181 -16.23 11.86 -2.34
C GLY A 181 -16.10 10.90 -3.53
N PHE A 182 -16.00 9.58 -3.30
CA PHE A 182 -15.93 8.55 -4.34
C PHE A 182 -17.03 7.49 -4.17
N SER A 183 -17.35 6.78 -5.25
CA SER A 183 -18.38 5.73 -5.21
C SER A 183 -17.99 4.54 -4.33
N TYR A 184 -16.69 4.27 -4.19
CA TYR A 184 -16.10 3.25 -3.33
C TYR A 184 -14.60 3.52 -3.15
N GLY A 185 -14.04 2.94 -2.08
CA GLY A 185 -12.60 2.83 -1.85
C GLY A 185 -12.07 1.44 -2.19
N PHE A 186 -10.82 1.19 -1.88
CA PHE A 186 -10.11 -0.03 -2.27
C PHE A 186 -9.55 -0.79 -1.08
N LEU A 187 -9.50 -2.13 -1.19
CA LEU A 187 -9.04 -2.99 -0.10
C LEU A 187 -7.56 -2.75 0.26
N GLY A 188 -6.70 -2.49 -0.73
CA GLY A 188 -5.29 -2.19 -0.47
C GLY A 188 -5.07 -0.87 0.25
N GLY A 189 -5.99 0.12 0.04
CA GLY A 189 -6.02 1.37 0.79
C GLY A 189 -6.58 1.25 2.21
N ALA A 190 -7.32 0.15 2.47
CA ALA A 190 -8.01 -0.10 3.73
C ALA A 190 -7.39 -1.24 4.56
N SER A 191 -6.22 -1.76 4.18
CA SER A 191 -5.64 -2.94 4.83
C SER A 191 -4.11 -2.98 4.81
N CYS A 192 -3.55 -3.80 5.67
CA CYS A 192 -2.13 -4.16 5.65
C CYS A 192 -1.87 -5.52 6.31
N LEU A 193 -0.72 -6.10 5.97
CA LEU A 193 -0.20 -7.30 6.61
C LEU A 193 0.58 -6.90 7.86
N LEU A 194 0.22 -7.48 9.00
CA LEU A 194 0.86 -7.26 10.29
C LEU A 194 1.77 -8.44 10.66
N PRO A 195 2.67 -8.27 11.67
CA PRO A 195 3.35 -9.40 12.32
C PRO A 195 2.37 -10.47 12.83
N GLU A 196 2.91 -11.64 13.14
CA GLU A 196 2.15 -12.76 13.71
C GLU A 196 1.00 -13.27 12.81
N ASN A 197 1.20 -13.20 11.49
CA ASN A 197 0.22 -13.67 10.50
C ASN A 197 -1.15 -12.99 10.62
N LYS A 198 -1.19 -11.71 10.96
CA LYS A 198 -2.42 -10.94 11.07
C LYS A 198 -2.62 -10.07 9.83
N PHE A 199 -3.84 -10.03 9.34
CA PHE A 199 -4.26 -9.17 8.24
C PHE A 199 -5.22 -8.12 8.77
N PHE A 200 -4.74 -6.89 8.90
CA PHE A 200 -5.52 -5.77 9.43
C PHE A 200 -6.41 -5.16 8.35
N ILE A 201 -7.63 -4.81 8.75
CA ILE A 201 -8.62 -4.13 7.93
C ILE A 201 -9.20 -2.97 8.75
N THR A 202 -9.33 -1.79 8.16
CA THR A 202 -9.84 -0.57 8.81
C THR A 202 -11.29 -0.68 9.28
N GLY A 203 -12.03 -1.70 8.86
CA GLY A 203 -13.41 -1.98 9.28
C GLY A 203 -13.80 -3.42 9.06
N SER A 204 -15.10 -3.72 9.08
CA SER A 204 -15.62 -5.07 8.92
C SER A 204 -15.98 -5.40 7.47
N LEU A 205 -15.53 -6.56 6.98
CA LEU A 205 -15.90 -7.09 5.68
C LEU A 205 -17.35 -7.65 5.62
N LYS A 206 -18.15 -7.53 6.67
CA LYS A 206 -19.49 -8.12 6.78
C LYS A 206 -20.36 -7.89 5.54
N ASN A 207 -20.31 -6.70 4.99
CA ASN A 207 -21.10 -6.27 3.83
C ASN A 207 -20.30 -6.26 2.51
N HIS A 208 -19.08 -6.78 2.49
CA HIS A 208 -18.28 -6.82 1.26
C HIS A 208 -18.80 -7.93 0.33
N PRO A 209 -19.05 -7.68 -0.98
CA PRO A 209 -19.62 -8.66 -1.90
C PRO A 209 -18.78 -9.94 -2.01
N SER A 210 -17.46 -9.82 -1.92
CA SER A 210 -16.53 -10.95 -1.96
C SER A 210 -16.07 -11.44 -0.58
N ARG A 211 -16.80 -11.13 0.52
CA ARG A 211 -16.38 -11.47 1.88
C ARG A 211 -15.92 -12.91 2.05
N HIS A 212 -16.72 -13.88 1.60
CA HIS A 212 -16.38 -15.30 1.76
C HIS A 212 -15.08 -15.66 1.03
N LYS A 213 -14.92 -15.21 -0.22
CA LYS A 213 -13.71 -15.43 -1.02
C LYS A 213 -12.46 -14.85 -0.33
N ILE A 214 -12.58 -13.64 0.26
CA ILE A 214 -11.48 -12.99 0.99
C ILE A 214 -11.11 -13.81 2.22
N LEU A 215 -12.08 -14.18 3.06
CA LEU A 215 -11.81 -14.96 4.28
C LEU A 215 -11.22 -16.33 3.97
N ASP A 216 -11.75 -17.05 2.99
CA ASP A 216 -11.21 -18.35 2.54
C ASP A 216 -9.78 -18.21 2.00
N PHE A 217 -9.48 -17.10 1.32
CA PHE A 217 -8.14 -16.84 0.81
C PHE A 217 -7.16 -16.53 1.94
N LEU A 218 -7.56 -15.71 2.92
CA LEU A 218 -6.75 -15.41 4.10
C LEU A 218 -6.49 -16.68 4.93
N GLU A 219 -7.51 -17.51 5.15
CA GLU A 219 -7.37 -18.78 5.86
C GLU A 219 -6.35 -19.72 5.18
N LYS A 220 -6.40 -19.85 3.84
CA LYS A 220 -5.42 -20.63 3.08
C LYS A 220 -3.99 -20.08 3.14
N GLN A 221 -3.83 -18.80 3.48
CA GLN A 221 -2.54 -18.15 3.72
C GLN A 221 -2.15 -18.15 5.21
N GLU A 222 -2.94 -18.82 6.06
CA GLU A 222 -2.76 -18.84 7.53
C GLU A 222 -2.77 -17.44 8.15
N LEU A 223 -3.58 -16.52 7.58
CA LEU A 223 -3.71 -15.15 8.04
C LEU A 223 -4.99 -14.95 8.84
N GLU A 224 -4.86 -14.41 10.05
CA GLU A 224 -5.97 -14.02 10.91
C GLU A 224 -6.46 -12.60 10.54
N PRO A 225 -7.73 -12.40 10.11
CA PRO A 225 -8.27 -11.08 9.86
C PRO A 225 -8.50 -10.31 11.17
N VAL A 226 -7.98 -9.08 11.25
CA VAL A 226 -8.15 -8.17 12.38
C VAL A 226 -8.94 -6.94 11.93
N GLU A 227 -10.21 -6.89 12.25
CA GLU A 227 -11.08 -5.75 11.93
C GLU A 227 -10.95 -4.64 12.98
N ALA A 228 -10.66 -3.39 12.55
CA ALA A 228 -10.50 -2.25 13.45
C ALA A 228 -11.80 -1.92 14.19
N VAL A 229 -12.88 -1.82 13.43
CA VAL A 229 -14.25 -1.48 13.90
C VAL A 229 -15.27 -2.35 13.17
N GLN A 230 -16.53 -2.34 13.67
CA GLN A 230 -17.63 -3.13 13.06
C GLN A 230 -18.30 -2.43 11.86
N ASN A 231 -17.90 -1.19 11.55
CA ASN A 231 -18.42 -0.45 10.42
C ASN A 231 -17.75 -0.88 9.11
N THR A 232 -18.31 -0.47 7.97
CA THR A 232 -17.70 -0.65 6.65
C THR A 232 -16.26 -0.15 6.64
N PRO A 233 -15.30 -0.87 6.03
CA PRO A 233 -13.92 -0.41 5.93
C PRO A 233 -13.81 0.93 5.21
N VAL A 234 -12.85 1.73 5.64
CA VAL A 234 -12.53 3.02 5.03
C VAL A 234 -11.16 2.93 4.37
N ASP A 235 -11.10 3.32 3.12
CA ASP A 235 -9.82 3.53 2.41
C ASP A 235 -9.17 4.81 2.96
N ILE A 236 -8.01 4.65 3.58
CA ILE A 236 -7.20 5.73 4.18
C ILE A 236 -5.86 5.92 3.44
N GLY A 237 -5.77 5.44 2.20
CA GLY A 237 -4.59 5.60 1.36
C GLY A 237 -3.44 4.69 1.73
N SER A 238 -3.75 3.45 2.07
CA SER A 238 -2.80 2.41 2.48
C SER A 238 -2.10 2.65 3.82
N LEU A 239 -1.65 1.53 4.39
CA LEU A 239 -0.79 1.49 5.56
C LEU A 239 0.56 0.93 5.11
N ILE A 240 1.61 1.75 5.16
CA ILE A 240 2.96 1.35 4.77
C ILE A 240 3.69 0.87 6.01
N ILE A 241 4.05 -0.40 6.01
CA ILE A 241 4.75 -1.06 7.12
C ILE A 241 6.18 -1.36 6.69
N ALA A 242 7.14 -0.94 7.53
CA ALA A 242 8.56 -1.05 7.26
C ALA A 242 9.38 -1.50 8.49
#